data_be2ab7f80ed860115440089166a42c98
#
_entry.id   be2ab7f80ed860115440089166a42c98
#
_cell.length_a   1.000
_cell.length_b   1.000
_cell.length_c   1.000
_cell.angle_alpha   90.00
_cell.angle_beta   90.00
_cell.angle_gamma   90.00
#
_symmetry.space_group_name_H-M   'P 1'
#
loop_
_entity.id
_entity.type
_entity.pdbx_description
1 polymer ?
#
loop_
_entity_poly.entity_id
_entity_poly.type
_entity_poly.pdbx_seq_one_letter_code
_entity_poly.pdbx_strand_id
1 'polypeptide(L)'
;MEPEIDCKMQSDSRFMLWASTCAIAASVVLLVSCSVFQPVIDVVPVGSLQQGVVFYLGSTFRQGQEFTVTAVTVLEEQSDGSTRATWILEGGQERGERLRYITYGAKYSALKESRRPLRLRPGRRYEVFVYTSTGPKRVDVFAFRVDENGNVRQVPWLII
;
A
#
# COMPACT_ATOMS: atom_id res chain seq x y z
N MET A 1 -45.99 -38.12 56.38
CA MET A 1 -45.15 -36.98 56.90
C MET A 1 -43.86 -37.06 56.09
N GLU A 2 -43.87 -36.46 54.89
CA GLU A 2 -42.73 -36.40 53.99
C GLU A 2 -42.05 -35.02 54.14
N PRO A 3 -40.74 -34.93 54.21
CA PRO A 3 -40.07 -33.65 54.20
C PRO A 3 -39.88 -33.16 52.77
N GLU A 4 -40.43 -32.00 52.49
CA GLU A 4 -40.27 -31.18 51.31
C GLU A 4 -38.83 -30.65 51.26
N ILE A 5 -38.07 -31.06 50.26
CA ILE A 5 -36.69 -30.52 50.02
C ILE A 5 -36.83 -29.32 49.09
N ASP A 6 -36.72 -28.14 49.66
CA ASP A 6 -36.69 -26.85 48.95
C ASP A 6 -35.30 -26.65 48.33
N CYS A 7 -35.19 -26.94 47.04
CA CYS A 7 -33.94 -26.80 46.27
C CYS A 7 -33.86 -25.35 45.75
N LYS A 8 -33.39 -24.43 46.61
CA LYS A 8 -33.08 -23.04 46.23
C LYS A 8 -31.90 -23.00 45.26
N MET A 9 -32.21 -22.96 43.98
CA MET A 9 -31.27 -22.74 42.91
C MET A 9 -30.78 -21.29 42.94
N GLN A 10 -29.69 -21.06 43.67
CA GLN A 10 -29.01 -19.80 43.74
C GLN A 10 -28.26 -19.57 42.40
N SER A 11 -28.88 -18.84 41.51
CA SER A 11 -28.34 -18.43 40.23
C SER A 11 -27.09 -17.57 40.46
N ASP A 12 -25.91 -18.17 40.26
CA ASP A 12 -24.63 -17.49 40.32
C ASP A 12 -24.46 -16.55 39.12
N SER A 13 -24.97 -15.33 39.27
CA SER A 13 -24.84 -14.24 38.29
C SER A 13 -23.40 -13.84 38.00
N ARG A 14 -22.42 -14.33 38.77
CA ARG A 14 -21.01 -14.11 38.59
C ARG A 14 -20.40 -14.92 37.42
N PHE A 15 -20.94 -16.09 37.11
CA PHE A 15 -20.47 -16.90 36.02
C PHE A 15 -20.79 -16.32 34.63
N MET A 16 -21.93 -15.66 34.48
CA MET A 16 -22.32 -15.03 33.22
C MET A 16 -21.48 -13.78 32.87
N LEU A 17 -21.01 -13.04 33.87
CA LEU A 17 -20.18 -11.85 33.66
C LEU A 17 -18.76 -12.22 33.14
N TRP A 18 -18.21 -13.35 33.61
CA TRP A 18 -16.88 -13.80 33.16
C TRP A 18 -16.91 -14.35 31.73
N ALA A 19 -17.96 -15.04 31.33
CA ALA A 19 -18.12 -15.55 29.97
C ALA A 19 -18.25 -14.43 28.94
N SER A 20 -18.96 -13.34 29.27
CA SER A 20 -19.12 -12.19 28.38
C SER A 20 -17.81 -11.40 28.18
N THR A 21 -17.03 -11.20 29.25
CA THR A 21 -15.75 -10.48 29.16
C THR A 21 -14.71 -11.24 28.35
N CYS A 22 -14.63 -12.57 28.47
CA CYS A 22 -13.75 -13.40 27.64
C CYS A 22 -14.11 -13.38 26.16
N ALA A 23 -15.41 -13.38 25.84
CA ALA A 23 -15.88 -13.35 24.44
C ALA A 23 -15.56 -12.01 23.76
N ILE A 24 -15.68 -10.88 24.47
CA ILE A 24 -15.35 -9.55 23.94
C ILE A 24 -13.84 -9.41 23.74
N ALA A 25 -13.01 -9.87 24.70
CA ALA A 25 -11.56 -9.85 24.58
C ALA A 25 -11.07 -10.71 23.40
N ALA A 26 -11.61 -11.89 23.19
CA ALA A 26 -11.29 -12.75 22.05
C ALA A 26 -11.68 -12.11 20.71
N SER A 27 -12.83 -11.43 20.64
CA SER A 27 -13.28 -10.74 19.43
C SER A 27 -12.39 -9.53 19.08
N VAL A 28 -11.94 -8.77 20.07
CA VAL A 28 -11.02 -7.63 19.85
C VAL A 28 -9.66 -8.11 19.36
N VAL A 29 -9.12 -9.20 19.92
CA VAL A 29 -7.85 -9.78 19.48
C VAL A 29 -7.93 -10.30 18.05
N LEU A 30 -9.06 -10.93 17.64
CA LEU A 30 -9.27 -11.39 16.27
C LEU A 30 -9.38 -10.23 15.27
N LEU A 31 -10.04 -9.13 15.64
CA LEU A 31 -10.15 -7.95 14.78
C LEU A 31 -8.81 -7.23 14.59
N VAL A 32 -7.99 -7.14 15.63
CA VAL A 32 -6.64 -6.56 15.53
C VAL A 32 -5.73 -7.46 14.70
N SER A 33 -5.84 -8.79 14.83
CA SER A 33 -5.02 -9.73 14.06
C SER A 33 -5.34 -9.74 12.56
N CYS A 34 -6.60 -9.49 12.16
CA CYS A 34 -6.98 -9.41 10.74
C CYS A 34 -6.45 -8.13 10.04
N SER A 35 -6.18 -7.06 10.78
CA SER A 35 -5.66 -5.81 10.20
C SER A 35 -4.14 -5.81 9.94
N VAL A 36 -3.39 -6.75 10.54
CA VAL A 36 -1.91 -6.78 10.47
C VAL A 36 -1.38 -7.51 9.23
N PHE A 37 -2.20 -8.29 8.52
CA PHE A 37 -1.76 -9.11 7.37
C PHE A 37 -2.11 -8.51 5.99
N GLN A 38 -2.16 -7.21 5.85
CA GLN A 38 -2.25 -6.63 4.51
C GLN A 38 -0.84 -6.59 3.91
N PRO A 39 -0.61 -7.22 2.75
CA PRO A 39 0.69 -7.15 2.09
C PRO A 39 0.99 -5.70 1.73
N VAL A 40 1.99 -5.13 2.38
CA VAL A 40 2.53 -3.84 2.01
C VAL A 40 3.33 -4.06 0.73
N ILE A 41 3.02 -3.31 -0.32
CA ILE A 41 3.85 -3.31 -1.52
C ILE A 41 5.02 -2.37 -1.24
N ASP A 42 6.21 -2.94 -1.13
CA ASP A 42 7.42 -2.14 -1.09
C ASP A 42 7.80 -1.74 -2.51
N VAL A 43 7.91 -0.47 -2.77
CA VAL A 43 8.37 0.02 -4.08
C VAL A 43 9.76 0.60 -3.93
N VAL A 44 10.72 0.00 -4.63
CA VAL A 44 12.12 0.41 -4.58
C VAL A 44 12.51 1.04 -5.91
N PRO A 45 12.81 2.35 -5.95
CA PRO A 45 13.32 3.00 -7.14
C PRO A 45 14.81 2.68 -7.33
N VAL A 46 15.19 2.32 -8.54
CA VAL A 46 16.59 2.06 -8.91
C VAL A 46 16.91 2.66 -10.28
N GLY A 47 18.20 2.82 -10.56
CA GLY A 47 18.70 3.28 -11.84
C GLY A 47 19.23 4.71 -11.81
N SER A 48 19.33 5.30 -12.99
CA SER A 48 19.85 6.66 -13.17
C SER A 48 19.16 7.34 -14.37
N LEU A 49 19.38 8.63 -14.52
CA LEU A 49 18.90 9.37 -15.70
C LEU A 49 19.45 8.86 -17.02
N GLN A 50 20.63 8.22 -17.00
CA GLN A 50 21.28 7.65 -18.19
C GLN A 50 20.77 6.27 -18.52
N GLN A 51 20.55 5.43 -17.50
CA GLN A 51 20.15 4.02 -17.66
C GLN A 51 18.63 3.83 -17.66
N GLY A 52 17.88 4.88 -17.27
CA GLY A 52 16.45 4.79 -17.01
C GLY A 52 16.15 4.52 -15.53
N VAL A 53 14.95 4.88 -15.14
CA VAL A 53 14.45 4.70 -13.76
C VAL A 53 13.43 3.58 -13.73
N VAL A 54 13.64 2.62 -12.83
CA VAL A 54 12.77 1.45 -12.67
C VAL A 54 12.28 1.40 -11.22
N PHE A 55 11.00 1.16 -11.05
CA PHE A 55 10.34 0.98 -9.77
C PHE A 55 10.05 -0.52 -9.59
N TYR A 56 10.81 -1.20 -8.76
CA TYR A 56 10.56 -2.60 -8.43
C TYR A 56 9.40 -2.69 -7.44
N LEU A 57 8.43 -3.53 -7.77
CA LEU A 57 7.27 -3.81 -6.92
C LEU A 57 7.61 -5.06 -6.11
N GLY A 58 7.69 -4.92 -4.82
CA GLY A 58 8.00 -6.00 -3.90
C GLY A 58 6.87 -6.20 -2.89
N SER A 59 6.99 -7.27 -2.13
CA SER A 59 6.24 -7.48 -0.90
C SER A 59 7.22 -8.01 0.12
N THR A 60 7.18 -7.46 1.33
CA THR A 60 8.00 -7.92 2.47
C THR A 60 7.89 -9.43 2.69
N PHE A 61 6.81 -10.05 2.23
CA PHE A 61 6.52 -11.48 2.44
C PHE A 61 6.69 -12.36 1.19
N ARG A 62 6.84 -11.78 -0.02
CA ARG A 62 6.92 -12.56 -1.27
C ARG A 62 7.80 -11.87 -2.30
N GLN A 63 9.03 -12.32 -2.41
CA GLN A 63 9.93 -11.90 -3.50
C GLN A 63 9.41 -12.46 -4.85
N GLY A 64 9.41 -11.62 -5.89
CA GLY A 64 9.04 -12.02 -7.25
C GLY A 64 7.54 -12.06 -7.55
N GLN A 65 6.68 -11.58 -6.66
CA GLN A 65 5.25 -11.49 -6.90
C GLN A 65 4.94 -10.44 -7.98
N GLU A 66 3.99 -10.76 -8.86
CA GLU A 66 3.40 -9.81 -9.79
C GLU A 66 2.18 -9.14 -9.17
N PHE A 67 2.05 -7.84 -9.43
CA PHE A 67 0.93 -7.03 -8.99
C PHE A 67 0.13 -6.57 -10.20
N THR A 68 -1.19 -6.57 -10.10
CA THR A 68 -2.05 -5.99 -11.12
C THR A 68 -2.10 -4.48 -10.90
N VAL A 69 -1.27 -3.75 -11.63
CA VAL A 69 -1.20 -2.28 -11.59
C VAL A 69 -2.31 -1.70 -12.44
N THR A 70 -3.10 -0.81 -11.88
CA THR A 70 -4.23 -0.15 -12.57
C THR A 70 -3.97 1.30 -12.91
N ALA A 71 -3.07 1.97 -12.17
CA ALA A 71 -2.60 3.31 -12.51
C ALA A 71 -1.25 3.60 -11.87
N VAL A 72 -0.52 4.56 -12.44
CA VAL A 72 0.73 5.09 -11.91
C VAL A 72 0.72 6.60 -12.09
N THR A 73 1.05 7.33 -11.04
CA THR A 73 1.23 8.79 -11.10
C THR A 73 2.59 9.16 -10.54
N VAL A 74 3.38 9.92 -11.28
CA VAL A 74 4.65 10.48 -10.82
C VAL A 74 4.53 12.00 -10.76
N LEU A 75 4.75 12.54 -9.57
CA LEU A 75 4.70 13.98 -9.30
C LEU A 75 6.11 14.50 -8.98
N GLU A 76 6.45 15.66 -9.48
CA GLU A 76 7.67 16.41 -9.12
C GLU A 76 7.34 17.47 -8.09
N GLU A 77 8.08 17.50 -6.99
CA GLU A 77 7.99 18.58 -6.01
C GLU A 77 8.64 19.86 -6.57
N GLN A 78 7.90 20.95 -6.53
CA GLN A 78 8.38 22.27 -6.96
C GLN A 78 8.99 23.03 -5.77
N SER A 79 9.73 24.10 -6.07
CA SER A 79 10.38 24.93 -5.03
C SER A 79 9.41 25.68 -4.13
N ASP A 80 8.18 25.87 -4.56
CA ASP A 80 7.09 26.49 -3.78
C ASP A 80 6.28 25.49 -2.94
N GLY A 81 6.71 24.21 -2.90
CA GLY A 81 6.01 23.14 -2.20
C GLY A 81 4.82 22.55 -2.98
N SER A 82 4.47 23.09 -4.13
CA SER A 82 3.47 22.50 -5.00
C SER A 82 4.01 21.25 -5.71
N THR A 83 3.12 20.43 -6.25
CA THR A 83 3.50 19.25 -7.04
C THR A 83 3.06 19.41 -8.49
N ARG A 84 3.87 18.89 -9.41
CA ARG A 84 3.59 18.85 -10.83
C ARG A 84 3.63 17.42 -11.34
N ALA A 85 2.55 16.96 -11.97
CA ALA A 85 2.55 15.65 -12.60
C ALA A 85 3.58 15.59 -13.74
N THR A 86 4.47 14.60 -13.68
CA THR A 86 5.50 14.35 -14.68
C THR A 86 5.22 13.14 -15.55
N TRP A 87 4.39 12.22 -15.08
CA TRP A 87 3.95 11.06 -15.84
C TRP A 87 2.69 10.47 -15.22
N ILE A 88 1.73 10.06 -16.07
CA ILE A 88 0.49 9.44 -15.62
C ILE A 88 0.14 8.30 -16.57
N LEU A 89 -0.04 7.11 -16.00
CA LEU A 89 -0.61 5.93 -16.65
C LEU A 89 -1.95 5.61 -15.98
N GLU A 90 -2.94 5.27 -16.79
CA GLU A 90 -4.27 4.91 -16.31
C GLU A 90 -4.77 3.67 -17.03
N GLY A 91 -5.19 2.67 -16.27
CA GLY A 91 -5.97 1.54 -16.73
C GLY A 91 -7.46 1.81 -16.48
N GLY A 92 -8.35 1.20 -17.28
CA GLY A 92 -9.78 1.18 -16.93
C GLY A 92 -10.00 0.46 -15.59
N GLN A 93 -11.14 0.69 -14.92
CA GLN A 93 -11.43 0.15 -13.59
C GLN A 93 -11.25 -1.38 -13.44
N GLU A 94 -11.33 -2.12 -14.55
CA GLU A 94 -11.17 -3.58 -14.60
C GLU A 94 -9.92 -4.02 -15.39
N ARG A 95 -9.13 -3.08 -15.92
CA ARG A 95 -7.96 -3.37 -16.74
C ARG A 95 -6.70 -2.88 -16.05
N GLY A 96 -5.94 -3.82 -15.51
CA GLY A 96 -4.60 -3.58 -15.02
C GLY A 96 -3.60 -4.45 -15.75
N GLU A 97 -2.33 -4.12 -15.66
CA GLU A 97 -1.22 -4.92 -16.17
C GLU A 97 -0.51 -5.64 -15.03
N ARG A 98 -0.19 -6.92 -15.22
CA ARG A 98 0.55 -7.70 -14.23
C ARG A 98 2.03 -7.38 -14.35
N LEU A 99 2.58 -6.70 -13.35
CA LEU A 99 3.92 -6.17 -13.36
C LEU A 99 4.69 -6.56 -12.10
N ARG A 100 5.98 -6.79 -12.25
CA ARG A 100 6.97 -6.90 -11.16
C ARG A 100 7.76 -5.61 -10.98
N TYR A 101 7.80 -4.81 -12.03
CA TYR A 101 8.48 -3.52 -12.04
C TYR A 101 7.81 -2.58 -13.03
N ILE A 102 7.97 -1.30 -12.82
CA ILE A 102 7.48 -0.24 -13.68
C ILE A 102 8.68 0.56 -14.16
N THR A 103 8.88 0.64 -15.46
CA THR A 103 9.93 1.49 -16.05
C THR A 103 9.35 2.86 -16.37
N TYR A 104 9.95 3.91 -15.85
CA TYR A 104 9.51 5.30 -16.10
C TYR A 104 9.53 5.60 -17.60
N GLY A 105 8.42 6.08 -18.12
CA GLY A 105 8.28 6.42 -19.55
C GLY A 105 8.06 5.24 -20.49
N ALA A 106 7.98 4.00 -19.99
CA ALA A 106 7.65 2.85 -20.83
C ALA A 106 6.17 2.83 -21.21
N LYS A 107 5.87 2.18 -22.33
CA LYS A 107 4.50 1.91 -22.76
C LYS A 107 4.06 0.54 -22.26
N TYR A 108 2.80 0.45 -21.85
CA TYR A 108 2.17 -0.75 -21.34
C TYR A 108 0.93 -1.10 -22.14
N SER A 109 0.60 -2.38 -22.25
CA SER A 109 -0.50 -2.83 -23.11
C SER A 109 -1.87 -2.53 -22.52
N ALA A 110 -2.01 -2.64 -21.20
CA ALA A 110 -3.26 -2.42 -20.47
C ALA A 110 -3.38 -1.05 -19.81
N LEU A 111 -2.29 -0.25 -19.79
CA LEU A 111 -2.25 1.08 -19.20
C LEU A 111 -2.10 2.13 -20.29
N LYS A 112 -3.02 3.07 -20.36
CA LYS A 112 -2.99 4.20 -21.30
C LYS A 112 -2.20 5.35 -20.69
N GLU A 113 -1.31 5.92 -21.46
CA GLU A 113 -0.61 7.15 -21.09
C GLU A 113 -1.56 8.35 -21.20
N SER A 114 -2.00 8.90 -20.08
CA SER A 114 -2.80 10.13 -20.02
C SER A 114 -1.93 11.38 -19.92
N ARG A 115 -0.70 11.21 -19.41
CA ARG A 115 0.33 12.24 -19.46
C ARG A 115 1.68 11.65 -19.84
N ARG A 116 2.30 12.21 -20.87
CA ARG A 116 3.63 11.80 -21.36
C ARG A 116 4.71 12.06 -20.31
N PRO A 117 5.72 11.18 -20.23
CA PRO A 117 6.81 11.33 -19.27
C PRO A 117 7.61 12.60 -19.60
N LEU A 118 7.78 13.45 -18.59
CA LEU A 118 8.69 14.58 -18.65
C LEU A 118 10.08 14.10 -18.21
N ARG A 119 11.12 14.76 -18.72
CA ARG A 119 12.48 14.44 -18.29
C ARG A 119 12.65 14.71 -16.79
N LEU A 120 13.09 13.68 -16.06
CA LEU A 120 13.47 13.83 -14.66
C LEU A 120 14.72 14.72 -14.56
N ARG A 121 14.84 15.51 -13.50
CA ARG A 121 15.89 16.50 -13.32
C ARG A 121 16.74 16.19 -12.09
N PRO A 122 18.07 16.40 -12.15
CA PRO A 122 18.92 16.34 -10.97
C PRO A 122 18.47 17.30 -9.87
N GLY A 123 18.76 16.96 -8.61
CA GLY A 123 18.42 17.76 -7.44
C GLY A 123 16.94 17.75 -7.05
N ARG A 124 16.06 17.13 -7.84
CA ARG A 124 14.60 17.14 -7.61
C ARG A 124 14.12 15.91 -6.86
N ARG A 125 13.04 16.11 -6.08
CA ARG A 125 12.28 15.06 -5.40
C ARG A 125 11.03 14.74 -6.20
N TYR A 126 10.69 13.45 -6.21
CA TYR A 126 9.54 12.91 -6.91
C TYR A 126 8.74 12.02 -5.98
N GLU A 127 7.42 12.06 -6.12
CA GLU A 127 6.49 11.18 -5.44
C GLU A 127 5.84 10.27 -6.47
N VAL A 128 5.70 9.00 -6.13
CA VAL A 128 5.11 8.00 -7.02
C VAL A 128 3.96 7.33 -6.30
N PHE A 129 2.83 7.32 -6.97
CA PHE A 129 1.60 6.66 -6.54
C PHE A 129 1.37 5.47 -7.44
N VAL A 130 1.34 4.27 -6.88
CA VAL A 130 1.05 3.03 -7.60
C VAL A 130 -0.29 2.50 -7.11
N TYR A 131 -1.23 2.38 -8.03
CA TYR A 131 -2.57 1.85 -7.77
C TYR A 131 -2.63 0.41 -8.21
N THR A 132 -3.10 -0.49 -7.32
CA THR A 132 -3.25 -1.90 -7.65
C THR A 132 -4.67 -2.39 -7.39
N SER A 133 -5.10 -3.40 -8.15
CA SER A 133 -6.41 -4.07 -7.95
C SER A 133 -6.31 -5.33 -7.11
N THR A 134 -5.11 -5.76 -6.70
CA THR A 134 -4.90 -6.97 -5.92
C THR A 134 -5.21 -6.68 -4.45
N GLY A 135 -6.44 -6.95 -4.02
CA GLY A 135 -6.95 -6.64 -2.67
C GLY A 135 -7.83 -5.39 -2.64
N PRO A 136 -8.14 -4.82 -1.46
CA PRO A 136 -8.82 -3.53 -1.37
C PRO A 136 -7.97 -2.52 -2.14
N LYS A 137 -8.62 -1.70 -3.01
CA LYS A 137 -7.95 -0.70 -3.86
C LYS A 137 -6.88 0.03 -3.05
N ARG A 138 -5.62 -0.27 -3.34
CA ARG A 138 -4.51 0.21 -2.56
C ARG A 138 -3.71 1.18 -3.38
N VAL A 139 -3.36 2.28 -2.75
CA VAL A 139 -2.41 3.24 -3.27
C VAL A 139 -1.17 3.11 -2.44
N ASP A 140 -0.09 2.66 -3.04
CA ASP A 140 1.22 2.68 -2.41
C ASP A 140 1.96 3.93 -2.86
N VAL A 141 2.47 4.68 -1.88
CA VAL A 141 3.15 5.96 -2.10
C VAL A 141 4.59 5.82 -1.64
N PHE A 142 5.50 6.25 -2.46
CA PHE A 142 6.91 6.35 -2.11
C PHE A 142 7.52 7.60 -2.75
N ALA A 143 8.67 8.03 -2.23
CA ALA A 143 9.39 9.17 -2.77
C ALA A 143 10.82 8.80 -3.14
N PHE A 144 11.35 9.45 -4.17
CA PHE A 144 12.74 9.36 -4.55
C PHE A 144 13.31 10.73 -4.92
N ARG A 145 14.61 10.84 -4.83
CA ARG A 145 15.35 12.01 -5.31
C ARG A 145 16.32 11.57 -6.39
N VAL A 146 16.50 12.42 -7.38
CA VAL A 146 17.59 12.32 -8.34
C VAL A 146 18.74 13.18 -7.82
N ASP A 147 19.89 12.58 -7.53
CA ASP A 147 21.07 13.33 -7.07
C ASP A 147 21.71 14.14 -8.22
N GLU A 148 22.72 14.96 -7.89
CA GLU A 148 23.39 15.82 -8.88
C GLU A 148 24.13 15.01 -9.97
N ASN A 149 24.48 13.76 -9.68
CA ASN A 149 25.08 12.84 -10.65
C ASN A 149 24.05 12.08 -11.50
N GLY A 150 22.75 12.35 -11.26
CA GLY A 150 21.65 11.69 -11.97
C GLY A 150 21.27 10.32 -11.42
N ASN A 151 21.79 9.88 -10.27
CA ASN A 151 21.39 8.61 -9.67
C ASN A 151 20.11 8.76 -8.87
N VAL A 152 19.32 7.68 -8.87
CA VAL A 152 18.06 7.63 -8.12
C VAL A 152 18.31 7.08 -6.72
N ARG A 153 17.77 7.77 -5.71
CA ARG A 153 17.83 7.35 -4.31
C ARG A 153 16.44 7.45 -3.69
N GLN A 154 16.03 6.39 -3.02
CA GLN A 154 14.80 6.43 -2.22
C GLN A 154 14.98 7.41 -1.06
N VAL A 155 13.96 8.19 -0.80
CA VAL A 155 13.90 9.12 0.34
C VAL A 155 12.64 8.84 1.15
N PRO A 156 12.66 9.14 2.47
CA PRO A 156 11.47 9.00 3.28
C PRO A 156 10.29 9.79 2.69
N TRP A 157 9.13 9.17 2.64
CA TRP A 157 7.90 9.89 2.36
C TRP A 157 7.45 10.58 3.66
N LEU A 158 7.62 11.89 3.72
CA LEU A 158 7.17 12.69 4.86
C LEU A 158 5.69 13.01 4.67
N ILE A 159 4.84 12.44 5.51
CA ILE A 159 3.49 12.95 5.74
C ILE A 159 3.68 14.23 6.55
N ILE A 160 3.50 15.39 5.91
CA ILE A 160 3.44 16.69 6.58
C ILE A 160 1.99 16.94 6.99
#